data_1e3d7add489e7f7c5b601192f9b30af3
#
_entry.id   1e3d7add489e7f7c5b601192f9b30af3
#
_cell.length_a   1.000
_cell.length_b   1.000
_cell.length_c   1.000
_cell.angle_alpha   90.00
_cell.angle_beta   90.00
_cell.angle_gamma   90.00
#
_symmetry.space_group_name_H-M   'P 1'
#
loop_
_entity.id
_entity.type
_entity.pdbx_description
1 polymer ?
#
loop_
_entity_poly.entity_id
_entity_poly.type
_entity_poly.pdbx_seq_one_letter_code
_entity_poly.pdbx_strand_id
1 'polypeptide(L)'
;MESTFSKRSRNEALDNFKFSKNECCNISFLKGYFYRDNVCAEDDKLVHKPDIVKSAKVIKKLISRYDISAYVVDREQEGKQLVTKLYITEPEDVRNLHKLMDEVTYCDNCLVHFLTGVFVSDGILVDPKKEYHLEFTYKDENLARNLLNTLKFAGFDFKLTARKSSFAVYTKNSETIEEFLVTVGAPTSCLELMGDKMVKDIRNHQNRLTNCDAANIAKTVKAGQKYIKAIQKLIETELLYDMPEDIQELAQLKLENPELSLDALGKLCSEPMTKSSVNRRLQKLCSIAQIEE
;
A
#
# COMPACT_ATOMS: atom_id res chain seq x y z
N MET A 1 -11.67 8.00 20.59
CA MET A 1 -10.56 7.83 19.61
C MET A 1 -10.94 6.71 18.66
N GLU A 2 -11.02 6.98 17.38
CA GLU A 2 -11.19 5.89 16.38
C GLU A 2 -10.03 4.91 16.45
N SER A 3 -10.35 3.64 16.42
CA SER A 3 -9.34 2.59 16.41
C SER A 3 -8.58 2.63 15.08
N THR A 4 -7.25 2.52 15.10
CA THR A 4 -6.43 2.48 13.87
C THR A 4 -6.81 1.29 13.01
N PHE A 5 -6.58 1.37 11.68
CA PHE A 5 -6.83 0.26 10.76
C PHE A 5 -6.17 -1.04 11.24
N SER A 6 -4.89 -0.97 11.65
CA SER A 6 -4.17 -2.10 12.25
C SER A 6 -4.91 -2.73 13.44
N LYS A 7 -5.40 -1.92 14.39
CA LYS A 7 -6.13 -2.44 15.56
C LYS A 7 -7.49 -3.04 15.17
N ARG A 8 -8.20 -2.45 14.20
CA ARG A 8 -9.45 -3.01 13.69
C ARG A 8 -9.24 -4.38 13.06
N SER A 9 -8.25 -4.50 12.17
CA SER A 9 -7.93 -5.76 11.48
C SER A 9 -7.51 -6.87 12.44
N ARG A 10 -6.68 -6.55 13.44
CA ARG A 10 -6.29 -7.52 14.47
C ARG A 10 -7.45 -7.92 15.38
N ASN A 11 -8.36 -6.98 15.72
CA ASN A 11 -9.58 -7.30 16.46
C ASN A 11 -10.51 -8.20 15.65
N GLU A 12 -10.65 -7.95 14.35
CA GLU A 12 -11.45 -8.79 13.45
C GLU A 12 -10.92 -10.22 13.39
N ALA A 13 -9.59 -10.37 13.21
CA ALA A 13 -8.94 -11.69 13.23
C ALA A 13 -9.18 -12.43 14.56
N LEU A 14 -9.12 -11.71 15.69
CA LEU A 14 -9.40 -12.26 17.00
C LEU A 14 -10.88 -12.61 17.19
N ASP A 15 -11.82 -11.82 16.63
CA ASP A 15 -13.25 -12.06 16.72
C ASP A 15 -13.68 -13.27 15.90
N ASN A 16 -13.02 -13.48 14.78
CA ASN A 16 -13.23 -14.63 13.89
C ASN A 16 -12.48 -15.89 14.37
N PHE A 17 -11.50 -15.71 15.27
CA PHE A 17 -10.81 -16.85 15.88
C PHE A 17 -11.77 -17.64 16.77
N LYS A 18 -11.99 -18.90 16.39
CA LYS A 18 -12.78 -19.85 17.20
C LYS A 18 -11.85 -20.90 17.78
N PHE A 19 -12.07 -21.23 19.04
CA PHE A 19 -11.35 -22.34 19.65
C PHE A 19 -11.60 -23.61 18.83
N SER A 20 -10.52 -24.15 18.28
CA SER A 20 -10.57 -25.37 17.50
C SER A 20 -10.91 -26.57 18.38
N LYS A 21 -11.52 -27.60 17.78
CA LYS A 21 -11.64 -28.92 18.39
C LYS A 21 -10.27 -29.61 18.49
N ASN A 22 -9.37 -29.27 17.59
CA ASN A 22 -7.99 -29.76 17.59
C ASN A 22 -7.15 -28.88 18.53
N GLU A 23 -6.70 -29.45 19.62
CA GLU A 23 -5.91 -28.72 20.63
C GLU A 23 -4.62 -28.17 20.07
N CYS A 24 -3.95 -28.89 19.16
CA CYS A 24 -2.75 -28.42 18.48
C CYS A 24 -2.92 -27.07 17.79
N CYS A 25 -4.09 -26.79 17.21
CA CYS A 25 -4.41 -25.50 16.61
C CYS A 25 -4.50 -24.38 17.65
N ASN A 26 -5.12 -24.65 18.78
CA ASN A 26 -5.24 -23.72 19.89
C ASN A 26 -3.86 -23.39 20.49
N ILE A 27 -3.03 -24.42 20.67
CA ILE A 27 -1.65 -24.28 21.17
C ILE A 27 -0.80 -23.50 20.14
N SER A 28 -0.95 -23.78 18.86
CA SER A 28 -0.27 -23.04 17.79
C SER A 28 -0.65 -21.56 17.77
N PHE A 29 -1.91 -21.23 18.03
CA PHE A 29 -2.32 -19.84 18.20
C PHE A 29 -1.63 -19.19 19.41
N LEU A 30 -1.57 -19.89 20.57
CA LEU A 30 -0.83 -19.39 21.74
C LEU A 30 0.65 -19.17 21.44
N LYS A 31 1.28 -20.14 20.77
CA LYS A 31 2.68 -20.03 20.36
C LYS A 31 2.92 -18.82 19.44
N GLY A 32 2.03 -18.56 18.51
CA GLY A 32 2.06 -17.36 17.66
C GLY A 32 1.82 -16.07 18.45
N TYR A 33 0.87 -16.07 19.37
CA TYR A 33 0.53 -14.90 20.18
C TYR A 33 1.67 -14.49 21.12
N PHE A 34 2.39 -15.46 21.69
CA PHE A 34 3.55 -15.24 22.56
C PHE A 34 4.88 -15.26 21.79
N TYR A 35 4.85 -15.18 20.46
CA TYR A 35 6.04 -15.12 19.61
C TYR A 35 6.65 -13.72 19.62
N ARG A 36 7.28 -13.36 20.76
CA ARG A 36 7.84 -12.02 21.03
C ARG A 36 9.18 -12.10 21.77
N ASP A 37 9.99 -11.03 21.61
CA ASP A 37 11.28 -10.87 22.31
C ASP A 37 11.15 -10.84 23.84
N ASN A 38 9.98 -10.46 24.36
CA ASN A 38 9.76 -10.16 25.77
C ASN A 38 8.56 -10.93 26.33
N VAL A 39 8.46 -12.21 26.04
CA VAL A 39 7.75 -13.10 26.96
C VAL A 39 8.74 -13.40 28.08
N CYS A 40 9.11 -12.32 28.81
CA CYS A 40 10.06 -12.40 29.88
C CYS A 40 9.42 -13.04 31.09
N ALA A 41 9.96 -14.17 31.49
CA ALA A 41 9.94 -14.57 32.87
C ALA A 41 10.87 -13.64 33.67
N GLU A 42 10.42 -12.44 34.05
CA GLU A 42 11.05 -11.68 35.13
C GLU A 42 10.67 -12.43 36.40
N ASP A 43 11.63 -12.94 37.11
CA ASP A 43 11.45 -13.69 38.37
C ASP A 43 10.45 -14.88 38.28
N ASP A 44 10.57 -15.72 37.25
CA ASP A 44 9.65 -16.85 37.02
C ASP A 44 8.17 -16.47 36.80
N LYS A 45 7.88 -15.20 36.51
CA LYS A 45 6.54 -14.68 36.22
C LYS A 45 6.47 -14.19 34.77
N LEU A 46 5.34 -14.44 34.10
CA LEU A 46 5.07 -13.91 32.77
C LEU A 46 4.11 -12.71 32.88
N VAL A 47 4.57 -11.55 32.39
CA VAL A 47 3.74 -10.37 32.29
C VAL A 47 3.64 -9.96 30.83
N HIS A 48 2.45 -9.96 30.27
CA HIS A 48 2.20 -9.58 28.89
C HIS A 48 1.30 -8.35 28.82
N LYS A 49 1.69 -7.36 28.01
CA LYS A 49 0.95 -6.11 27.78
C LYS A 49 0.35 -6.13 26.36
N PRO A 50 -0.87 -6.57 26.18
CA PRO A 50 -1.49 -6.58 24.87
C PRO A 50 -1.94 -5.20 24.42
N ASP A 51 -1.68 -4.84 23.16
CA ASP A 51 -2.23 -3.63 22.54
C ASP A 51 -3.75 -3.71 22.37
N ILE A 52 -4.27 -4.92 22.28
CA ILE A 52 -5.70 -5.23 22.14
C ILE A 52 -6.20 -5.79 23.45
N VAL A 53 -6.93 -4.98 24.21
CA VAL A 53 -7.47 -5.35 25.54
C VAL A 53 -8.26 -6.67 25.50
N LYS A 54 -9.05 -6.88 24.44
CA LYS A 54 -9.85 -8.09 24.24
C LYS A 54 -8.99 -9.36 24.16
N SER A 55 -7.78 -9.27 23.59
CA SER A 55 -6.91 -10.44 23.44
C SER A 55 -6.50 -11.02 24.79
N ALA A 56 -6.23 -10.19 25.79
CA ALA A 56 -5.91 -10.67 27.15
C ALA A 56 -6.99 -11.61 27.71
N LYS A 57 -8.27 -11.27 27.48
CA LYS A 57 -9.40 -12.08 27.97
C LYS A 57 -9.53 -13.40 27.19
N VAL A 58 -9.31 -13.35 25.87
CA VAL A 58 -9.32 -14.55 25.02
C VAL A 58 -8.19 -15.48 25.40
N ILE A 59 -6.98 -14.95 25.56
CA ILE A 59 -5.80 -15.72 25.95
C ILE A 59 -6.00 -16.34 27.34
N LYS A 60 -6.43 -15.56 28.34
CA LYS A 60 -6.76 -16.09 29.66
C LYS A 60 -7.72 -17.28 29.57
N LYS A 61 -8.82 -17.14 28.81
CA LYS A 61 -9.80 -18.23 28.63
C LYS A 61 -9.18 -19.44 27.91
N LEU A 62 -8.24 -19.20 26.98
CA LEU A 62 -7.61 -20.28 26.24
C LEU A 62 -6.62 -21.06 27.11
N ILE A 63 -5.74 -20.39 27.86
CA ILE A 63 -4.75 -21.05 28.70
C ILE A 63 -5.38 -21.75 29.92
N SER A 64 -6.52 -21.23 30.44
CA SER A 64 -7.24 -21.91 31.55
C SER A 64 -7.80 -23.29 31.15
N ARG A 65 -7.86 -23.65 29.86
CA ARG A 65 -8.24 -24.98 29.38
C ARG A 65 -7.13 -26.01 29.60
N TYR A 66 -5.93 -25.56 29.88
CA TYR A 66 -4.74 -26.39 30.13
C TYR A 66 -4.28 -26.31 31.58
N ASP A 67 -5.22 -25.96 32.47
CA ASP A 67 -5.00 -25.85 33.93
C ASP A 67 -3.90 -24.83 34.30
N ILE A 68 -3.68 -23.82 33.44
CA ILE A 68 -2.74 -22.72 33.67
C ILE A 68 -3.51 -21.52 34.22
N SER A 69 -3.11 -21.05 35.40
CA SER A 69 -3.73 -19.93 36.10
C SER A 69 -3.20 -18.59 35.57
N ALA A 70 -4.11 -17.72 35.13
CA ALA A 70 -3.77 -16.36 34.69
C ALA A 70 -4.84 -15.36 35.15
N TYR A 71 -4.43 -14.13 35.40
CA TYR A 71 -5.37 -13.05 35.64
C TYR A 71 -5.09 -11.83 34.77
N VAL A 72 -6.12 -11.06 34.52
CA VAL A 72 -6.04 -9.84 33.71
C VAL A 72 -6.36 -8.66 34.61
N VAL A 73 -5.47 -7.65 34.59
CA VAL A 73 -5.69 -6.37 35.23
C VAL A 73 -5.98 -5.36 34.15
N ASP A 74 -7.21 -4.85 34.14
CA ASP A 74 -7.62 -3.81 33.23
C ASP A 74 -7.33 -2.43 33.85
N ARG A 75 -6.76 -1.49 33.06
CA ARG A 75 -6.46 -0.12 33.50
C ARG A 75 -5.49 -0.01 34.67
N GLU A 76 -4.45 -0.84 34.65
CA GLU A 76 -3.34 -0.66 35.56
C GLU A 76 -2.56 0.61 35.18
N GLN A 77 -2.23 1.43 36.19
CA GLN A 77 -1.50 2.66 35.95
C GLN A 77 -0.01 2.36 35.75
N GLU A 78 0.50 2.70 34.55
CA GLU A 78 1.91 2.63 34.23
C GLU A 78 2.38 4.01 33.78
N GLY A 79 3.04 4.74 34.70
CA GLY A 79 3.36 6.14 34.47
C GLY A 79 2.12 7.02 34.29
N LYS A 80 1.98 7.63 33.10
CA LYS A 80 0.79 8.46 32.75
C LYS A 80 -0.28 7.71 31.93
N GLN A 81 -0.09 6.42 31.67
CA GLN A 81 -0.99 5.62 30.81
C GLN A 81 -1.69 4.54 31.64
N LEU A 82 -2.91 4.22 31.22
CA LEU A 82 -3.65 3.06 31.71
C LEU A 82 -3.47 1.93 30.70
N VAL A 83 -2.90 0.82 31.14
CA VAL A 83 -2.60 -0.35 30.32
C VAL A 83 -3.33 -1.59 30.84
N THR A 84 -3.62 -2.52 29.96
CA THR A 84 -4.12 -3.84 30.33
C THR A 84 -2.94 -4.79 30.38
N LYS A 85 -2.86 -5.60 31.43
CA LYS A 85 -1.82 -6.62 31.59
C LYS A 85 -2.43 -7.99 31.85
N LEU A 86 -1.83 -9.01 31.26
CA LEU A 86 -2.07 -10.41 31.55
C LEU A 86 -0.90 -10.93 32.39
N TYR A 87 -1.21 -11.54 33.52
CA TYR A 87 -0.23 -12.08 34.43
C TYR A 87 -0.39 -13.59 34.55
N ILE A 88 0.73 -14.30 34.52
CA ILE A 88 0.88 -15.69 35.00
C ILE A 88 1.97 -15.62 36.08
N THR A 89 1.57 -15.84 37.35
CA THR A 89 2.43 -15.53 38.48
C THR A 89 3.10 -16.77 39.09
N GLU A 90 2.51 -17.95 38.87
CA GLU A 90 3.05 -19.17 39.37
C GLU A 90 4.15 -19.70 38.46
N PRO A 91 5.39 -19.92 38.96
CA PRO A 91 6.49 -20.41 38.14
C PRO A 91 6.20 -21.73 37.43
N GLU A 92 5.39 -22.58 38.08
CA GLU A 92 4.96 -23.86 37.51
C GLU A 92 4.05 -23.66 36.30
N ASP A 93 3.12 -22.70 36.36
CA ASP A 93 2.22 -22.35 35.26
C ASP A 93 2.98 -21.79 34.08
N VAL A 94 4.01 -20.98 34.32
CA VAL A 94 4.89 -20.45 33.25
C VAL A 94 5.63 -21.60 32.55
N ARG A 95 6.21 -22.54 33.35
CA ARG A 95 6.89 -23.71 32.79
C ARG A 95 5.92 -24.59 31.99
N ASN A 96 4.71 -24.83 32.53
CA ASN A 96 3.69 -25.62 31.86
C ASN A 96 3.26 -24.97 30.52
N LEU A 97 3.14 -23.63 30.47
CA LEU A 97 2.83 -22.92 29.23
C LEU A 97 3.95 -23.11 28.19
N HIS A 98 5.21 -22.98 28.58
CA HIS A 98 6.33 -23.21 27.68
C HIS A 98 6.36 -24.65 27.17
N LYS A 99 6.26 -25.63 28.07
CA LYS A 99 6.20 -27.03 27.73
C LYS A 99 5.06 -27.35 26.77
N LEU A 100 3.85 -26.82 27.02
CA LEU A 100 2.68 -26.98 26.18
C LEU A 100 2.96 -26.47 24.75
N MET A 101 3.64 -25.34 24.59
CA MET A 101 3.97 -24.75 23.29
C MET A 101 5.09 -25.51 22.56
N ASP A 102 5.99 -26.18 23.28
CA ASP A 102 7.14 -26.87 22.67
C ASP A 102 6.82 -28.32 22.26
N GLU A 103 5.97 -28.99 23.01
CA GLU A 103 5.66 -30.44 22.83
C GLU A 103 4.46 -30.68 21.88
N VAL A 104 3.93 -29.67 21.21
CA VAL A 104 2.74 -29.83 20.37
C VAL A 104 3.03 -30.58 19.06
N THR A 105 2.17 -31.54 18.74
CA THR A 105 2.15 -32.23 17.44
C THR A 105 1.28 -31.45 16.48
N TYR A 106 1.84 -30.99 15.37
CA TYR A 106 1.18 -30.09 14.41
C TYR A 106 0.30 -30.83 13.42
N CYS A 107 -0.86 -30.25 13.08
CA CYS A 107 -1.68 -30.61 11.93
C CYS A 107 -1.59 -29.51 10.84
N ASP A 108 -2.14 -29.77 9.66
CA ASP A 108 -2.07 -28.83 8.51
C ASP A 108 -2.61 -27.43 8.81
N ASN A 109 -3.58 -27.31 9.71
CA ASN A 109 -4.19 -26.04 10.09
C ASN A 109 -3.38 -25.25 11.15
N CYS A 110 -2.39 -25.87 11.78
CA CYS A 110 -1.63 -25.23 12.85
C CYS A 110 -0.88 -24.00 12.39
N LEU A 111 -0.39 -23.98 11.15
CA LEU A 111 0.33 -22.87 10.56
C LEU A 111 -0.55 -21.59 10.50
N VAL A 112 -1.79 -21.72 10.04
CA VAL A 112 -2.75 -20.61 9.98
C VAL A 112 -3.03 -20.06 11.38
N HIS A 113 -3.24 -20.94 12.37
CA HIS A 113 -3.48 -20.53 13.75
C HIS A 113 -2.26 -19.84 14.37
N PHE A 114 -1.05 -20.32 14.08
CA PHE A 114 0.19 -19.65 14.48
C PHE A 114 0.29 -18.24 13.90
N LEU A 115 0.10 -18.09 12.59
CA LEU A 115 0.15 -16.79 11.92
C LEU A 115 -0.94 -15.84 12.42
N THR A 116 -2.14 -16.36 12.72
CA THR A 116 -3.22 -15.57 13.35
C THR A 116 -2.79 -15.05 14.72
N GLY A 117 -2.16 -15.90 15.55
CA GLY A 117 -1.61 -15.49 16.85
C GLY A 117 -0.56 -14.40 16.73
N VAL A 118 0.42 -14.56 15.83
CA VAL A 118 1.46 -13.57 15.54
C VAL A 118 0.84 -12.24 15.07
N PHE A 119 -0.13 -12.30 14.17
CA PHE A 119 -0.79 -11.10 13.66
C PHE A 119 -1.58 -10.36 14.75
N VAL A 120 -2.34 -11.07 15.55
CA VAL A 120 -3.12 -10.47 16.66
C VAL A 120 -2.22 -9.82 17.70
N SER A 121 -1.05 -10.41 17.98
CA SER A 121 -0.08 -9.89 18.95
C SER A 121 0.70 -8.69 18.40
N ASP A 122 1.35 -8.86 17.26
CA ASP A 122 2.43 -7.98 16.78
C ASP A 122 2.23 -7.38 15.39
N GLY A 123 1.16 -7.74 14.69
CA GLY A 123 0.92 -7.25 13.34
C GLY A 123 0.73 -5.73 13.30
N ILE A 124 1.55 -5.04 12.54
CA ILE A 124 1.44 -3.61 12.26
C ILE A 124 1.00 -3.45 10.82
N LEU A 125 -0.23 -3.01 10.61
CA LEU A 125 -0.80 -2.78 9.30
C LEU A 125 -1.07 -1.28 9.12
N VAL A 126 -0.44 -0.68 8.12
CA VAL A 126 -0.63 0.74 7.81
C VAL A 126 -2.00 0.93 7.15
N ASP A 127 -2.62 2.09 7.36
CA ASP A 127 -3.86 2.47 6.71
C ASP A 127 -3.68 2.40 5.17
N PRO A 128 -4.50 1.59 4.45
CA PRO A 128 -4.36 1.41 3.01
C PRO A 128 -4.53 2.70 2.20
N LYS A 129 -5.17 3.73 2.77
CA LYS A 129 -5.25 5.07 2.17
C LYS A 129 -3.88 5.74 2.04
N LYS A 130 -2.95 5.41 2.95
CA LYS A 130 -1.58 5.94 2.95
C LYS A 130 -0.67 5.07 2.08
N GLU A 131 -0.38 3.86 2.55
CA GLU A 131 0.48 2.91 1.85
C GLU A 131 0.08 1.47 2.16
N TYR A 132 0.49 0.53 1.30
CA TYR A 132 0.37 -0.91 1.55
C TYR A 132 1.62 -1.34 2.31
N HIS A 133 1.45 -1.65 3.60
CA HIS A 133 2.54 -2.06 4.44
C HIS A 133 2.04 -2.88 5.62
N LEU A 134 2.48 -4.13 5.69
CA LEU A 134 2.29 -5.03 6.82
C LEU A 134 3.66 -5.42 7.35
N GLU A 135 3.90 -5.26 8.66
CA GLU A 135 5.17 -5.61 9.28
C GLU A 135 5.02 -6.25 10.66
N PHE A 136 6.05 -7.01 11.02
CA PHE A 136 6.30 -7.56 12.36
C PHE A 136 7.70 -7.15 12.78
N THR A 137 7.87 -6.64 13.99
CA THR A 137 9.15 -6.09 14.45
C THR A 137 9.64 -6.82 15.69
N TYR A 138 10.89 -7.29 15.64
CA TYR A 138 11.58 -8.02 16.71
C TYR A 138 12.94 -7.41 17.03
N LYS A 139 13.41 -7.56 18.28
CA LYS A 139 14.78 -7.21 18.66
C LYS A 139 15.74 -8.34 18.33
N ASP A 140 15.29 -9.58 18.48
CA ASP A 140 16.07 -10.78 18.15
C ASP A 140 15.98 -11.08 16.65
N GLU A 141 17.14 -11.14 15.99
CA GLU A 141 17.25 -11.49 14.57
C GLU A 141 16.77 -12.90 14.28
N ASN A 142 17.02 -13.86 15.18
CA ASN A 142 16.61 -15.25 14.96
C ASN A 142 15.10 -15.39 14.94
N LEU A 143 14.38 -14.70 15.84
CA LEU A 143 12.93 -14.66 15.80
C LEU A 143 12.42 -14.07 14.48
N ALA A 144 12.99 -12.96 14.04
CA ALA A 144 12.62 -12.33 12.77
C ALA A 144 12.87 -13.27 11.58
N ARG A 145 14.03 -13.93 11.52
CA ARG A 145 14.38 -14.89 10.46
C ARG A 145 13.47 -16.11 10.47
N ASN A 146 13.18 -16.67 11.64
CA ASN A 146 12.28 -17.81 11.78
C ASN A 146 10.87 -17.45 11.31
N LEU A 147 10.34 -16.27 11.68
CA LEU A 147 9.05 -15.83 11.18
C LEU A 147 9.07 -15.64 9.65
N LEU A 148 10.13 -15.03 9.09
CA LEU A 148 10.27 -14.89 7.65
C LEU A 148 10.22 -16.25 6.94
N ASN A 149 10.94 -17.25 7.45
CA ASN A 149 10.95 -18.61 6.89
C ASN A 149 9.56 -19.26 6.97
N THR A 150 8.87 -19.07 8.10
CA THR A 150 7.50 -19.56 8.30
C THR A 150 6.52 -18.92 7.32
N LEU A 151 6.60 -17.59 7.11
CA LEU A 151 5.77 -16.87 6.15
C LEU A 151 6.04 -17.33 4.72
N LYS A 152 7.31 -17.51 4.34
CA LYS A 152 7.69 -18.04 3.02
C LYS A 152 7.19 -19.47 2.81
N PHE A 153 7.30 -20.31 3.82
CA PHE A 153 6.75 -21.68 3.78
C PHE A 153 5.23 -21.67 3.59
N ALA A 154 4.54 -20.69 4.18
CA ALA A 154 3.11 -20.47 3.97
C ALA A 154 2.76 -19.84 2.61
N GLY A 155 3.74 -19.52 1.76
CA GLY A 155 3.54 -18.94 0.43
C GLY A 155 3.51 -17.41 0.38
N PHE A 156 3.77 -16.71 1.49
CA PHE A 156 3.74 -15.24 1.53
C PHE A 156 5.12 -14.63 1.23
N ASP A 157 5.14 -13.65 0.31
CA ASP A 157 6.36 -12.90 -0.02
C ASP A 157 6.60 -11.75 0.98
N PHE A 158 7.40 -12.05 2.01
CA PHE A 158 7.89 -11.07 2.98
C PHE A 158 9.41 -10.90 2.85
N LYS A 159 9.88 -9.74 3.31
CA LYS A 159 11.29 -9.35 3.33
C LYS A 159 11.73 -9.05 4.74
N LEU A 160 13.03 -9.22 5.01
CA LEU A 160 13.66 -8.85 6.28
C LEU A 160 14.52 -7.60 6.06
N THR A 161 14.41 -6.66 6.97
CA THR A 161 15.30 -5.50 7.03
C THR A 161 15.78 -5.26 8.45
N ALA A 162 17.08 -4.95 8.60
CA ALA A 162 17.64 -4.52 9.87
C ALA A 162 17.41 -3.02 10.06
N ARG A 163 17.04 -2.63 11.28
CA ARG A 163 16.95 -1.25 11.76
C ARG A 163 17.98 -1.05 12.88
N LYS A 164 18.17 0.18 13.38
CA LYS A 164 19.18 0.49 14.41
C LYS A 164 19.09 -0.43 15.65
N SER A 165 17.89 -0.82 16.08
CA SER A 165 17.65 -1.58 17.31
C SER A 165 16.66 -2.73 17.14
N SER A 166 16.31 -3.11 15.93
CA SER A 166 15.32 -4.14 15.66
C SER A 166 15.41 -4.69 14.23
N PHE A 167 14.71 -5.77 13.98
CA PHE A 167 14.56 -6.42 12.68
C PHE A 167 13.08 -6.40 12.31
N ALA A 168 12.77 -5.94 11.10
CA ALA A 168 11.40 -5.89 10.60
C ALA A 168 11.21 -6.91 9.47
N VAL A 169 10.22 -7.79 9.64
CA VAL A 169 9.71 -8.70 8.62
C VAL A 169 8.49 -8.04 8.00
N TYR A 170 8.54 -7.66 6.73
CA TYR A 170 7.51 -6.82 6.13
C TYR A 170 7.21 -7.19 4.68
N THR A 171 6.02 -6.80 4.24
CA THR A 171 5.64 -6.75 2.82
C THR A 171 4.97 -5.42 2.47
N LYS A 172 5.16 -4.97 1.22
CA LYS A 172 4.46 -3.83 0.61
C LYS A 172 3.60 -4.25 -0.58
N ASN A 173 3.57 -5.53 -0.88
CA ASN A 173 2.72 -6.07 -1.93
C ASN A 173 1.28 -6.16 -1.43
N SER A 174 0.37 -5.42 -2.07
CA SER A 174 -1.04 -5.40 -1.69
C SER A 174 -1.70 -6.77 -1.80
N GLU A 175 -1.34 -7.58 -2.80
CA GLU A 175 -1.91 -8.91 -3.02
C GLU A 175 -1.49 -9.87 -1.90
N THR A 176 -0.22 -9.85 -1.51
CA THR A 176 0.27 -10.62 -0.35
C THR A 176 -0.43 -10.21 0.94
N ILE A 177 -0.71 -8.90 1.14
CA ILE A 177 -1.43 -8.41 2.31
C ILE A 177 -2.90 -8.88 2.28
N GLU A 178 -3.56 -8.82 1.13
CA GLU A 178 -4.93 -9.29 0.92
C GLU A 178 -5.06 -10.78 1.28
N GLU A 179 -4.20 -11.62 0.70
CA GLU A 179 -4.16 -13.06 0.97
C GLU A 179 -3.87 -13.36 2.45
N PHE A 180 -2.92 -12.64 3.05
CA PHE A 180 -2.59 -12.80 4.46
C PHE A 180 -3.77 -12.44 5.37
N LEU A 181 -4.46 -11.31 5.12
CA LEU A 181 -5.62 -10.89 5.92
C LEU A 181 -6.76 -11.91 5.87
N VAL A 182 -7.05 -12.46 4.70
CA VAL A 182 -8.04 -13.55 4.57
C VAL A 182 -7.61 -14.77 5.38
N THR A 183 -6.35 -15.16 5.26
CA THR A 183 -5.79 -16.35 5.93
C THR A 183 -5.86 -16.23 7.45
N VAL A 184 -5.56 -15.06 8.01
CA VAL A 184 -5.61 -14.85 9.47
C VAL A 184 -7.00 -14.50 10.00
N GLY A 185 -8.03 -14.49 9.15
CA GLY A 185 -9.42 -14.27 9.56
C GLY A 185 -9.83 -12.81 9.67
N ALA A 186 -9.26 -11.92 8.84
CA ALA A 186 -9.63 -10.50 8.74
C ALA A 186 -10.21 -10.14 7.34
N PRO A 187 -11.26 -10.82 6.85
CA PRO A 187 -11.80 -10.62 5.50
C PRO A 187 -12.44 -9.24 5.28
N THR A 188 -13.05 -8.63 6.29
CA THR A 188 -13.63 -7.28 6.17
C THR A 188 -12.53 -6.25 5.96
N SER A 189 -11.43 -6.37 6.69
CA SER A 189 -10.24 -5.52 6.51
C SER A 189 -9.60 -5.72 5.13
N CYS A 190 -9.61 -6.94 4.60
CA CYS A 190 -9.18 -7.22 3.23
C CYS A 190 -10.06 -6.49 2.21
N LEU A 191 -11.40 -6.55 2.36
CA LEU A 191 -12.33 -5.84 1.47
C LEU A 191 -12.16 -4.31 1.53
N GLU A 192 -11.90 -3.74 2.73
CA GLU A 192 -11.60 -2.31 2.88
C GLU A 192 -10.32 -1.95 2.11
N LEU A 193 -9.25 -2.75 2.23
CA LEU A 193 -8.00 -2.56 1.50
C LEU A 193 -8.20 -2.64 -0.03
N MET A 194 -8.94 -3.63 -0.52
CA MET A 194 -9.26 -3.78 -1.95
C MET A 194 -10.07 -2.58 -2.47
N GLY A 195 -11.04 -2.09 -1.70
CA GLY A 195 -11.83 -0.91 -2.05
C GLY A 195 -10.95 0.35 -2.18
N ASP A 196 -10.06 0.59 -1.21
CA ASP A 196 -9.11 1.71 -1.26
C ASP A 196 -8.12 1.58 -2.42
N LYS A 197 -7.70 0.35 -2.78
CA LYS A 197 -6.86 0.06 -3.96
C LYS A 197 -7.57 0.46 -5.25
N MET A 198 -8.82 0.06 -5.43
CA MET A 198 -9.61 0.43 -6.61
C MET A 198 -9.74 1.95 -6.77
N VAL A 199 -10.03 2.67 -5.68
CA VAL A 199 -10.14 4.13 -5.70
C VAL A 199 -8.81 4.80 -6.08
N LYS A 200 -7.68 4.29 -5.55
CA LYS A 200 -6.34 4.78 -5.93
C LYS A 200 -6.03 4.54 -7.41
N ASP A 201 -6.36 3.37 -7.92
CA ASP A 201 -6.09 3.00 -9.33
C ASP A 201 -6.92 3.86 -10.29
N ILE A 202 -8.20 4.09 -10.00
CA ILE A 202 -9.05 5.00 -10.78
C ILE A 202 -8.46 6.41 -10.78
N ARG A 203 -8.08 6.94 -9.61
CA ARG A 203 -7.48 8.27 -9.50
C ARG A 203 -6.16 8.39 -10.26
N ASN A 204 -5.29 7.38 -10.16
CA ASN A 204 -4.02 7.35 -10.87
C ASN A 204 -4.22 7.28 -12.38
N HIS A 205 -5.20 6.50 -12.84
CA HIS A 205 -5.56 6.44 -14.26
C HIS A 205 -6.05 7.80 -14.76
N GLN A 206 -6.97 8.46 -14.04
CA GLN A 206 -7.48 9.78 -14.39
C GLN A 206 -6.37 10.83 -14.44
N ASN A 207 -5.48 10.84 -13.45
CA ASN A 207 -4.34 11.75 -13.43
C ASN A 207 -3.41 11.55 -14.64
N ARG A 208 -3.17 10.30 -15.06
CA ARG A 208 -2.36 10.02 -16.25
C ARG A 208 -3.02 10.55 -17.54
N LEU A 209 -4.34 10.37 -17.69
CA LEU A 209 -5.10 10.92 -18.81
C LEU A 209 -5.00 12.45 -18.84
N THR A 210 -5.30 13.10 -17.72
CA THR A 210 -5.24 14.57 -17.60
C THR A 210 -3.85 15.11 -17.92
N ASN A 211 -2.79 14.46 -17.41
CA ASN A 211 -1.41 14.85 -17.68
C ASN A 211 -1.05 14.66 -19.16
N CYS A 212 -1.53 13.60 -19.80
CA CYS A 212 -1.34 13.36 -21.23
C CYS A 212 -2.01 14.45 -22.07
N ASP A 213 -3.26 14.77 -21.75
CA ASP A 213 -4.03 15.81 -22.45
C ASP A 213 -3.39 17.18 -22.28
N ALA A 214 -2.99 17.53 -21.06
CA ALA A 214 -2.28 18.80 -20.78
C ALA A 214 -0.96 18.90 -21.57
N ALA A 215 -0.18 17.82 -21.63
CA ALA A 215 1.07 17.78 -22.40
C ALA A 215 0.82 17.94 -23.92
N ASN A 216 -0.23 17.31 -24.44
CA ASN A 216 -0.61 17.42 -25.85
C ASN A 216 -1.09 18.85 -26.18
N ILE A 217 -1.90 19.46 -25.32
CA ILE A 217 -2.34 20.86 -25.48
C ILE A 217 -1.13 21.79 -25.46
N ALA A 218 -0.23 21.65 -24.49
CA ALA A 218 0.98 22.49 -24.40
C ALA A 218 1.86 22.38 -25.63
N LYS A 219 2.05 21.19 -26.20
CA LYS A 219 2.78 20.99 -27.45
C LYS A 219 2.08 21.69 -28.61
N THR A 220 0.75 21.58 -28.70
CA THR A 220 -0.04 22.21 -29.76
C THR A 220 0.03 23.74 -29.68
N VAL A 221 -0.08 24.30 -28.45
CA VAL A 221 0.03 25.75 -28.23
C VAL A 221 1.44 26.24 -28.59
N LYS A 222 2.49 25.54 -28.13
CA LYS A 222 3.88 25.91 -28.46
C LYS A 222 4.14 25.88 -29.97
N ALA A 223 3.68 24.85 -30.68
CA ALA A 223 3.79 24.77 -32.13
C ALA A 223 2.98 25.87 -32.81
N GLY A 224 1.77 26.17 -32.35
CA GLY A 224 0.94 27.27 -32.85
C GLY A 224 1.63 28.61 -32.73
N GLN A 225 2.20 28.93 -31.57
CA GLN A 225 2.95 30.18 -31.36
C GLN A 225 4.19 30.30 -32.26
N LYS A 226 4.89 29.17 -32.48
CA LYS A 226 6.03 29.13 -33.42
C LYS A 226 5.61 29.53 -34.84
N TYR A 227 4.50 28.95 -35.31
CA TYR A 227 3.96 29.27 -36.65
C TYR A 227 3.54 30.73 -36.74
N ILE A 228 2.85 31.28 -35.73
CA ILE A 228 2.42 32.68 -35.70
C ILE A 228 3.64 33.63 -35.80
N LYS A 229 4.67 33.38 -34.96
CA LYS A 229 5.91 34.18 -35.00
C LYS A 229 6.60 34.11 -36.36
N ALA A 230 6.62 32.93 -36.99
CA ALA A 230 7.20 32.77 -38.31
C ALA A 230 6.45 33.58 -39.35
N ILE A 231 5.11 33.50 -39.34
CA ILE A 231 4.25 34.25 -40.30
C ILE A 231 4.41 35.73 -40.07
N GLN A 232 4.39 36.25 -38.84
CA GLN A 232 4.58 37.67 -38.53
C GLN A 232 5.92 38.20 -39.08
N LYS A 233 7.01 37.44 -38.84
CA LYS A 233 8.33 37.82 -39.38
C LYS A 233 8.36 37.84 -40.88
N LEU A 234 7.68 36.93 -41.58
CA LEU A 234 7.61 36.88 -43.03
C LEU A 234 6.75 38.03 -43.61
N ILE A 235 5.75 38.50 -42.87
CA ILE A 235 4.98 39.71 -43.23
C ILE A 235 5.86 40.97 -43.11
N GLU A 236 6.57 41.11 -41.96
CA GLU A 236 7.47 42.26 -41.72
C GLU A 236 8.60 42.37 -42.75
N THR A 237 9.05 41.26 -43.30
CA THR A 237 10.10 41.19 -44.33
C THR A 237 9.57 41.17 -45.76
N GLU A 238 8.25 41.30 -45.94
CA GLU A 238 7.51 41.23 -47.21
C GLU A 238 7.66 39.89 -47.97
N LEU A 239 8.43 38.92 -47.44
CA LEU A 239 8.69 37.63 -48.08
C LEU A 239 7.45 36.73 -48.18
N LEU A 240 6.40 36.97 -47.39
CA LEU A 240 5.16 36.19 -47.48
C LEU A 240 4.45 36.44 -48.82
N TYR A 241 4.52 37.65 -49.36
CA TYR A 241 3.80 38.06 -50.58
C TYR A 241 4.42 37.47 -51.85
N ASP A 242 5.67 36.99 -51.79
CA ASP A 242 6.34 36.30 -52.89
C ASP A 242 6.05 34.82 -52.93
N MET A 243 5.25 34.31 -51.99
CA MET A 243 4.91 32.88 -51.88
C MET A 243 3.65 32.53 -52.69
N PRO A 244 3.45 31.23 -53.01
CA PRO A 244 2.22 30.76 -53.62
C PRO A 244 0.96 31.15 -52.83
N GLU A 245 -0.13 31.42 -53.53
CA GLU A 245 -1.39 31.90 -52.95
C GLU A 245 -1.94 30.93 -51.87
N ASP A 246 -1.81 29.60 -52.04
CA ASP A 246 -2.22 28.60 -51.09
C ASP A 246 -1.45 28.65 -49.76
N ILE A 247 -0.20 29.15 -49.79
CA ILE A 247 0.60 29.36 -48.57
C ILE A 247 0.24 30.68 -47.92
N GLN A 248 -0.03 31.72 -48.68
CA GLN A 248 -0.48 33.03 -48.18
C GLN A 248 -1.83 32.89 -47.46
N GLU A 249 -2.80 32.22 -48.11
CA GLU A 249 -4.11 31.91 -47.53
C GLU A 249 -3.97 31.17 -46.21
N LEU A 250 -3.16 30.07 -46.19
CA LEU A 250 -2.93 29.27 -44.98
C LEU A 250 -2.31 30.10 -43.85
N ALA A 251 -1.36 31.00 -44.18
CA ALA A 251 -0.75 31.87 -43.20
C ALA A 251 -1.77 32.83 -42.58
N GLN A 252 -2.62 33.45 -43.42
CA GLN A 252 -3.67 34.34 -42.96
C GLN A 252 -4.70 33.63 -42.09
N LEU A 253 -5.19 32.46 -42.52
CA LEU A 253 -6.11 31.65 -41.73
C LEU A 253 -5.53 31.24 -40.37
N LYS A 254 -4.21 30.98 -40.29
CA LYS A 254 -3.53 30.65 -39.05
C LYS A 254 -3.42 31.83 -38.09
N LEU A 255 -3.23 33.06 -38.61
CA LEU A 255 -3.24 34.28 -37.78
C LEU A 255 -4.63 34.60 -37.25
N GLU A 256 -5.67 34.45 -38.06
CA GLU A 256 -7.05 34.71 -37.70
C GLU A 256 -7.59 33.66 -36.72
N ASN A 257 -7.09 32.43 -36.81
CA ASN A 257 -7.55 31.28 -36.03
C ASN A 257 -6.39 30.55 -35.31
N PRO A 258 -5.72 31.20 -34.33
CA PRO A 258 -4.50 30.68 -33.71
C PRO A 258 -4.71 29.35 -32.95
N GLU A 259 -5.93 29.12 -32.50
CA GLU A 259 -6.28 27.95 -31.65
C GLU A 259 -6.74 26.75 -32.46
N LEU A 260 -7.04 26.89 -33.73
CA LEU A 260 -7.53 25.78 -34.54
C LEU A 260 -6.47 24.69 -34.71
N SER A 261 -6.92 23.45 -34.68
CA SER A 261 -6.10 22.29 -35.02
C SER A 261 -5.70 22.35 -36.52
N LEU A 262 -4.57 21.74 -36.87
CA LEU A 262 -4.12 21.68 -38.24
C LEU A 262 -5.12 21.01 -39.20
N ASP A 263 -5.92 20.06 -38.70
CA ASP A 263 -6.98 19.42 -39.49
C ASP A 263 -8.16 20.39 -39.74
N ALA A 264 -8.58 21.10 -38.70
CA ALA A 264 -9.63 22.10 -38.83
C ALA A 264 -9.19 23.29 -39.77
N LEU A 265 -7.94 23.71 -39.61
CA LEU A 265 -7.37 24.76 -40.46
C LEU A 265 -7.34 24.34 -41.95
N GLY A 266 -6.94 23.07 -42.23
CA GLY A 266 -6.92 22.55 -43.59
C GLY A 266 -8.30 22.46 -44.25
N LYS A 267 -9.37 22.33 -43.46
CA LYS A 267 -10.76 22.33 -43.96
C LYS A 267 -11.29 23.74 -44.29
N LEU A 268 -10.66 24.78 -43.74
CA LEU A 268 -11.04 26.18 -44.01
C LEU A 268 -10.37 26.77 -45.24
N CYS A 269 -9.32 26.11 -45.75
CA CYS A 269 -8.68 26.58 -47.00
C CYS A 269 -9.62 26.42 -48.20
N SER A 270 -9.50 27.33 -49.19
CA SER A 270 -10.27 27.31 -50.46
C SER A 270 -10.15 25.96 -51.16
N GLU A 271 -8.95 25.36 -51.15
CA GLU A 271 -8.73 23.95 -51.49
C GLU A 271 -8.47 23.15 -50.20
N PRO A 272 -9.38 22.25 -49.79
CA PRO A 272 -9.21 21.47 -48.57
C PRO A 272 -7.92 20.66 -48.54
N MET A 273 -7.15 20.82 -47.44
CA MET A 273 -5.85 20.17 -47.26
C MET A 273 -5.84 19.16 -46.12
N THR A 274 -5.06 18.10 -46.27
CA THR A 274 -4.82 17.17 -45.16
C THR A 274 -3.97 17.80 -44.06
N LYS A 275 -4.13 17.34 -42.82
CA LYS A 275 -3.29 17.76 -41.68
C LYS A 275 -1.79 17.72 -41.98
N SER A 276 -1.32 16.68 -42.68
CA SER A 276 0.09 16.53 -43.05
C SER A 276 0.54 17.59 -44.02
N SER A 277 -0.32 17.98 -45.01
CA SER A 277 -0.04 19.02 -45.96
C SER A 277 0.04 20.40 -45.32
N VAL A 278 -0.91 20.71 -44.41
CA VAL A 278 -0.90 21.95 -43.62
C VAL A 278 0.37 22.03 -42.78
N ASN A 279 0.72 20.94 -42.04
CA ASN A 279 1.93 20.92 -41.20
C ASN A 279 3.20 21.18 -42.03
N ARG A 280 3.35 20.51 -43.17
CA ARG A 280 4.50 20.70 -44.07
C ARG A 280 4.64 22.13 -44.55
N ARG A 281 3.53 22.81 -44.93
CA ARG A 281 3.55 24.21 -45.38
C ARG A 281 3.92 25.16 -44.23
N LEU A 282 3.34 24.98 -43.04
CA LEU A 282 3.68 25.80 -41.87
C LEU A 282 5.14 25.59 -41.41
N GLN A 283 5.67 24.38 -41.48
CA GLN A 283 7.09 24.14 -41.24
C GLN A 283 8.00 24.82 -42.29
N LYS A 284 7.59 24.84 -43.55
CA LYS A 284 8.31 25.57 -44.58
C LYS A 284 8.37 27.08 -44.29
N LEU A 285 7.27 27.69 -43.81
CA LEU A 285 7.26 29.08 -43.33
C LEU A 285 8.26 29.31 -42.18
N CYS A 286 8.32 28.39 -41.21
CA CYS A 286 9.29 28.47 -40.10
C CYS A 286 10.75 28.41 -40.62
N SER A 287 11.04 27.54 -41.57
CA SER A 287 12.41 27.40 -42.09
C SER A 287 12.84 28.68 -42.89
N ILE A 288 11.94 29.27 -43.67
CA ILE A 288 12.23 30.51 -44.41
C ILE A 288 12.39 31.69 -43.44
N ALA A 289 11.57 31.75 -42.38
CA ALA A 289 11.68 32.77 -41.33
C ALA A 289 12.92 32.58 -40.42
N GLN A 290 13.70 31.54 -40.60
CA GLN A 290 14.86 31.18 -39.75
C GLN A 290 14.49 31.16 -38.26
N ILE A 291 13.36 30.58 -37.92
CA ILE A 291 12.95 30.35 -36.55
C ILE A 291 13.33 28.91 -36.21
N GLU A 292 14.40 28.77 -35.45
CA GLU A 292 14.90 27.46 -34.94
C GLU A 292 13.96 26.82 -33.90
N GLU A 293 14.08 25.49 -33.74
CA GLU A 293 13.24 24.70 -32.85
C GLU A 293 13.33 25.05 -31.36
#